data_bbccccf5a3eb213ffde674d37d8c0a1a
#
_entry.id   bbccccf5a3eb213ffde674d37d8c0a1a
#
_cell.length_a   1.000
_cell.length_b   1.000
_cell.length_c   1.000
_cell.angle_alpha   90.00
_cell.angle_beta   90.00
_cell.angle_gamma   90.00
#
_symmetry.space_group_name_H-M   'P 1'
#
loop_
_entity.id
_entity.type
_entity.pdbx_description
1 polymer ?
#
loop_
_entity_poly.entity_id
_entity_poly.type
_entity_poly.pdbx_seq_one_letter_code
_entity_poly.pdbx_strand_id
1 'polypeptide(L)'
;LLVAIFFATTGTVQARGSAEEIARLGRQLTCMGAEKSGTPGGVAEWTGKWLGAAPGMVTTPGVHPADPYAHEKPLLTITAQNLATYADHLGEGQKAIFRKYPNTFRMQVYPSHRDFRLDDAVCQAAAQNAVHAVLTTGGMGVTHGVMGAPPFPFPASGLELVWNTLLTVRAAWDLRDTDVMVVYPNGTMMQGWQRLWGWSRVSDPRLRGKPYEGHSSVIMGIALLPER
;
A
#
# COMPACT_ATOMS: atom_id res chain seq x y z
N LEU A 1 24.16 -37.69 -37.68
CA LEU A 1 23.72 -37.28 -36.34
C LEU A 1 23.53 -35.77 -36.33
N LEU A 2 22.27 -35.28 -36.45
CA LEU A 2 21.96 -33.86 -36.36
C LEU A 2 21.72 -33.53 -34.87
N VAL A 3 22.58 -32.72 -34.29
CA VAL A 3 22.36 -32.16 -32.93
C VAL A 3 21.58 -30.86 -33.09
N ALA A 4 20.31 -30.87 -32.72
CA ALA A 4 19.49 -29.67 -32.64
C ALA A 4 19.84 -28.94 -31.32
N ILE A 5 20.51 -27.79 -31.42
CA ILE A 5 20.77 -26.92 -30.29
C ILE A 5 19.52 -26.08 -30.07
N PHE A 6 18.75 -26.39 -29.04
CA PHE A 6 17.68 -25.54 -28.54
C PHE A 6 18.29 -24.32 -27.78
N PHE A 7 18.27 -23.17 -28.41
CA PHE A 7 18.47 -21.92 -27.71
C PHE A 7 17.21 -21.62 -26.88
N ALA A 8 17.26 -21.92 -25.60
CA ALA A 8 16.28 -21.40 -24.68
C ALA A 8 16.53 -19.89 -24.54
N THR A 9 15.75 -19.08 -25.24
CA THR A 9 15.67 -17.65 -24.99
C THR A 9 15.01 -17.46 -23.61
N THR A 10 15.82 -17.28 -22.60
CA THR A 10 15.35 -16.75 -21.30
C THR A 10 14.89 -15.32 -21.54
N GLY A 11 13.64 -15.15 -21.95
CA GLY A 11 12.99 -13.86 -22.01
C GLY A 11 12.96 -13.31 -20.58
N THR A 12 13.75 -12.29 -20.32
CA THR A 12 13.56 -11.45 -19.13
C THR A 12 12.17 -10.86 -19.24
N VAL A 13 11.26 -11.30 -18.39
CA VAL A 13 9.94 -10.65 -18.23
C VAL A 13 10.22 -9.27 -17.66
N GLN A 14 10.26 -8.30 -18.52
CA GLN A 14 10.50 -6.92 -18.17
C GLN A 14 9.13 -6.29 -17.96
N ALA A 15 8.78 -6.04 -16.70
CA ALA A 15 7.56 -5.33 -16.32
C ALA A 15 7.69 -3.85 -16.67
N ARG A 16 7.54 -3.57 -17.94
CA ARG A 16 7.43 -2.20 -18.43
C ARG A 16 6.01 -1.97 -18.89
N GLY A 17 5.38 -0.93 -18.37
CA GLY A 17 4.18 -0.43 -19.03
C GLY A 17 4.47 -0.20 -20.52
N SER A 18 3.51 -0.45 -21.38
CA SER A 18 3.62 -0.06 -22.79
C SER A 18 3.84 1.46 -22.90
N ALA A 19 4.41 1.94 -23.98
CA ALA A 19 4.55 3.37 -24.23
C ALA A 19 3.21 4.12 -24.11
N GLU A 20 2.12 3.47 -24.52
CA GLU A 20 0.77 4.00 -24.42
C GLU A 20 0.31 4.10 -22.96
N GLU A 21 0.51 3.08 -22.13
CA GLU A 21 0.18 3.09 -20.70
C GLU A 21 0.99 4.17 -19.97
N ILE A 22 2.29 4.26 -20.24
CA ILE A 22 3.17 5.27 -19.64
C ILE A 22 2.69 6.68 -20.01
N ALA A 23 2.28 6.92 -21.26
CA ALA A 23 1.74 8.21 -21.70
C ALA A 23 0.43 8.61 -21.00
N ARG A 24 -0.30 7.67 -20.43
CA ARG A 24 -1.53 7.90 -19.67
C ARG A 24 -1.30 8.29 -18.20
N LEU A 25 -0.07 8.04 -17.65
CA LEU A 25 0.26 8.39 -16.27
C LEU A 25 0.08 9.90 -16.01
N GLY A 26 -0.56 10.21 -14.89
CA GLY A 26 -0.88 11.58 -14.50
C GLY A 26 -2.00 12.24 -15.31
N ARG A 27 -2.40 11.68 -16.45
CA ARG A 27 -3.48 12.19 -17.33
C ARG A 27 -4.78 11.42 -17.10
N GLN A 28 -4.98 10.29 -17.77
CA GLN A 28 -6.13 9.41 -17.60
C GLN A 28 -5.98 8.51 -16.35
N LEU A 29 -4.76 8.12 -16.05
CA LEU A 29 -4.42 7.38 -14.84
C LEU A 29 -3.85 8.32 -13.77
N THR A 30 -3.90 7.91 -12.52
CA THR A 30 -3.07 8.50 -11.48
C THR A 30 -1.59 8.31 -11.84
N CYS A 31 -0.67 9.02 -11.22
CA CYS A 31 0.75 8.79 -11.49
C CYS A 31 1.27 7.43 -10.99
N MET A 32 0.44 6.67 -10.28
CA MET A 32 0.72 5.31 -9.83
C MET A 32 0.01 4.22 -10.65
N GLY A 33 -0.54 4.58 -11.82
CA GLY A 33 -1.15 3.63 -12.74
C GLY A 33 -2.62 3.28 -12.46
N ALA A 34 -3.23 3.81 -11.39
CA ALA A 34 -4.64 3.52 -11.11
C ALA A 34 -5.58 4.37 -11.98
N GLU A 35 -6.69 3.78 -12.42
CA GLU A 35 -7.76 4.50 -13.12
C GLU A 35 -8.30 5.64 -12.25
N LYS A 36 -8.49 6.83 -12.84
CA LYS A 36 -9.10 7.98 -12.15
C LYS A 36 -10.60 7.86 -12.04
N SER A 37 -11.23 7.32 -13.06
CA SER A 37 -12.68 7.09 -13.07
C SER A 37 -13.09 6.13 -11.95
N GLY A 38 -14.27 6.38 -11.39
CA GLY A 38 -14.93 5.42 -10.50
C GLY A 38 -15.60 4.29 -11.27
N THR A 39 -16.12 3.32 -10.54
CA THR A 39 -16.96 2.25 -11.09
C THR A 39 -18.37 2.34 -10.51
N PRO A 40 -19.41 2.02 -11.30
CA PRO A 40 -20.79 2.03 -10.79
C PRO A 40 -20.94 1.11 -9.57
N GLY A 41 -21.39 1.66 -8.45
CA GLY A 41 -21.60 0.93 -7.21
C GLY A 41 -20.35 0.37 -6.52
N GLY A 42 -19.16 0.84 -6.92
CA GLY A 42 -17.89 0.30 -6.43
C GLY A 42 -16.91 1.39 -6.02
N VAL A 43 -15.80 1.49 -6.72
CA VAL A 43 -14.70 2.41 -6.40
C VAL A 43 -15.09 3.85 -6.72
N ALA A 44 -14.90 4.78 -5.79
CA ALA A 44 -15.14 6.21 -6.02
C ALA A 44 -14.19 6.79 -7.08
N GLU A 45 -14.63 7.85 -7.75
CA GLU A 45 -13.77 8.64 -8.64
C GLU A 45 -12.60 9.24 -7.85
N TRP A 46 -11.40 9.22 -8.45
CA TRP A 46 -10.24 9.89 -7.87
C TRP A 46 -10.32 11.40 -8.12
N THR A 47 -10.50 12.17 -7.09
CA THR A 47 -10.56 13.63 -7.18
C THR A 47 -9.17 14.28 -7.07
N GLY A 48 -8.25 13.65 -6.31
CA GLY A 48 -6.89 14.14 -6.12
C GLY A 48 -6.81 15.59 -5.61
N LYS A 49 -7.86 16.07 -4.94
CA LYS A 49 -7.97 17.48 -4.50
C LYS A 49 -7.02 17.86 -3.39
N TRP A 50 -6.55 16.88 -2.59
CA TRP A 50 -5.66 17.12 -1.46
C TRP A 50 -4.24 16.63 -1.73
N LEU A 51 -3.29 17.51 -1.55
CA LEU A 51 -1.87 17.13 -1.56
C LEU A 51 -1.47 16.61 -0.17
N GLY A 52 -1.30 15.30 -0.07
CA GLY A 52 -1.04 14.65 1.22
C GLY A 52 -2.27 14.65 2.14
N ALA A 53 -2.20 15.30 3.29
CA ALA A 53 -3.30 15.34 4.26
C ALA A 53 -4.46 16.24 3.81
N ALA A 54 -5.66 15.99 4.34
CA ALA A 54 -6.79 16.87 4.15
C ALA A 54 -6.50 18.29 4.70
N PRO A 55 -7.07 19.35 4.08
CA PRO A 55 -6.91 20.70 4.60
C PRO A 55 -7.37 20.80 6.04
N GLY A 56 -6.58 21.47 6.88
CA GLY A 56 -6.86 21.65 8.31
C GLY A 56 -6.49 20.46 9.20
N MET A 57 -6.02 19.34 8.64
CA MET A 57 -5.45 18.27 9.46
C MET A 57 -4.13 18.72 10.04
N VAL A 58 -4.11 18.85 11.36
CA VAL A 58 -2.89 19.13 12.11
C VAL A 58 -2.34 17.83 12.65
N THR A 59 -1.08 17.53 12.32
CA THR A 59 -0.36 16.41 12.90
C THR A 59 0.49 16.92 14.06
N THR A 60 0.02 16.66 15.29
CA THR A 60 0.80 16.93 16.48
C THR A 60 1.49 15.64 16.92
N PRO A 61 2.79 15.65 17.22
CA PRO A 61 3.49 14.46 17.72
C PRO A 61 2.77 13.87 18.94
N GLY A 62 2.54 12.55 18.93
CA GLY A 62 1.85 11.83 20.02
C GLY A 62 0.32 11.94 19.99
N VAL A 63 -0.26 12.61 19.01
CA VAL A 63 -1.71 12.72 18.83
C VAL A 63 -2.11 12.12 17.49
N HIS A 64 -3.16 11.30 17.47
CA HIS A 64 -3.72 10.82 16.22
C HIS A 64 -4.28 11.99 15.40
N PRO A 65 -4.01 12.05 14.09
CA PRO A 65 -4.64 13.03 13.20
C PRO A 65 -6.17 12.94 13.31
N ALA A 66 -6.85 14.09 13.25
CA ALA A 66 -8.29 14.09 13.17
C ALA A 66 -8.77 13.37 11.90
N ASP A 67 -9.84 12.58 12.04
CA ASP A 67 -10.50 11.96 10.90
C ASP A 67 -11.23 13.03 10.07
N PRO A 68 -10.86 13.27 8.80
CA PRO A 68 -11.51 14.24 7.94
C PRO A 68 -12.96 13.87 7.61
N TYR A 69 -13.35 12.62 7.84
CA TYR A 69 -14.67 12.06 7.55
C TYR A 69 -15.46 11.70 8.83
N ALA A 70 -15.07 12.17 10.00
CA ALA A 70 -15.67 11.82 11.30
C ALA A 70 -17.20 12.06 11.37
N HIS A 71 -17.75 12.91 10.51
CA HIS A 71 -19.19 13.19 10.41
C HIS A 71 -19.96 12.20 9.53
N GLU A 72 -19.27 11.34 8.80
CA GLU A 72 -19.92 10.39 7.90
C GLU A 72 -20.61 9.26 8.66
N LYS A 73 -21.76 8.89 8.14
CA LYS A 73 -22.50 7.72 8.63
C LYS A 73 -22.23 6.52 7.73
N PRO A 74 -22.26 5.31 8.28
CA PRO A 74 -22.15 4.12 7.46
C PRO A 74 -23.31 4.05 6.46
N LEU A 75 -23.00 3.67 5.23
CA LEU A 75 -23.99 3.39 4.16
C LEU A 75 -24.89 2.22 4.55
N LEU A 76 -24.31 1.21 5.19
CA LEU A 76 -24.99 0.03 5.69
C LEU A 76 -24.14 -0.65 6.78
N THR A 77 -24.79 -1.55 7.52
CA THR A 77 -24.11 -2.42 8.47
C THR A 77 -24.41 -3.88 8.12
N ILE A 78 -23.35 -4.66 7.90
CA ILE A 78 -23.46 -6.10 7.69
C ILE A 78 -23.44 -6.80 9.04
N THR A 79 -24.32 -7.73 9.24
CA THR A 79 -24.46 -8.59 10.42
C THR A 79 -24.64 -10.03 9.98
N ALA A 80 -24.63 -10.99 10.91
CA ALA A 80 -24.91 -12.40 10.59
C ALA A 80 -26.29 -12.59 9.95
N GLN A 81 -27.27 -11.75 10.30
CA GLN A 81 -28.65 -11.86 9.81
C GLN A 81 -28.79 -11.47 8.33
N ASN A 82 -28.01 -10.50 7.86
CA ASN A 82 -28.06 -10.04 6.46
C ASN A 82 -26.83 -10.45 5.65
N LEU A 83 -25.96 -11.31 6.21
CA LEU A 83 -24.71 -11.76 5.56
C LEU A 83 -24.93 -12.30 4.15
N ALA A 84 -26.00 -13.06 3.94
CA ALA A 84 -26.28 -13.69 2.65
C ALA A 84 -26.44 -12.67 1.51
N THR A 85 -27.01 -11.50 1.80
CA THR A 85 -27.20 -10.42 0.82
C THR A 85 -25.87 -9.83 0.31
N TYR A 86 -24.83 -9.88 1.13
CA TYR A 86 -23.52 -9.26 0.83
C TYR A 86 -22.41 -10.28 0.64
N ALA A 87 -22.74 -11.58 0.60
CA ALA A 87 -21.76 -12.67 0.60
C ALA A 87 -20.75 -12.58 -0.57
N ASP A 88 -21.20 -12.14 -1.74
CA ASP A 88 -20.37 -12.02 -2.94
C ASP A 88 -19.34 -10.89 -2.86
N HIS A 89 -19.52 -9.97 -1.92
CA HIS A 89 -18.59 -8.87 -1.66
C HIS A 89 -17.62 -9.14 -0.51
N LEU A 90 -17.68 -10.33 0.11
CA LEU A 90 -16.92 -10.68 1.31
C LEU A 90 -15.97 -11.84 1.04
N GLY A 91 -14.75 -11.71 1.55
CA GLY A 91 -13.80 -12.83 1.59
C GLY A 91 -14.20 -13.92 2.60
N GLU A 92 -13.68 -15.13 2.42
CA GLU A 92 -14.02 -16.27 3.27
C GLU A 92 -13.67 -16.07 4.75
N GLY A 93 -12.58 -15.35 5.04
CA GLY A 93 -12.23 -14.99 6.41
C GLY A 93 -13.26 -14.09 7.08
N GLN A 94 -13.80 -13.09 6.37
CA GLN A 94 -14.87 -12.22 6.87
C GLN A 94 -16.15 -13.01 7.11
N LYS A 95 -16.55 -13.88 6.18
CA LYS A 95 -17.69 -14.77 6.35
C LYS A 95 -17.52 -15.71 7.56
N ALA A 96 -16.31 -16.21 7.78
CA ALA A 96 -16.01 -17.07 8.93
C ALA A 96 -16.17 -16.33 10.28
N ILE A 97 -15.76 -15.05 10.36
CA ILE A 97 -15.95 -14.24 11.57
C ILE A 97 -17.44 -14.03 11.87
N PHE A 98 -18.27 -13.74 10.88
CA PHE A 98 -19.72 -13.62 11.05
C PHE A 98 -20.34 -14.93 11.57
N ARG A 99 -19.89 -16.08 11.03
CA ARG A 99 -20.36 -17.39 11.51
C ARG A 99 -19.92 -17.69 12.95
N LYS A 100 -18.70 -17.30 13.31
CA LYS A 100 -18.14 -17.55 14.65
C LYS A 100 -18.71 -16.62 15.72
N TYR A 101 -19.01 -15.37 15.36
CA TYR A 101 -19.47 -14.33 16.30
C TYR A 101 -20.79 -13.69 15.84
N PRO A 102 -21.88 -14.47 15.63
CA PRO A 102 -23.08 -13.98 14.98
C PRO A 102 -23.80 -12.85 15.74
N ASN A 103 -23.64 -12.82 17.06
CA ASN A 103 -24.35 -11.86 17.91
C ASN A 103 -23.55 -10.58 18.18
N THR A 104 -22.24 -10.59 17.99
CA THR A 104 -21.37 -9.49 18.40
C THR A 104 -20.63 -8.83 17.24
N PHE A 105 -20.28 -9.59 16.20
CA PHE A 105 -19.54 -9.04 15.07
C PHE A 105 -20.46 -8.27 14.11
N ARG A 106 -20.06 -7.08 13.78
CA ARG A 106 -20.73 -6.17 12.84
C ARG A 106 -19.68 -5.51 11.95
N MET A 107 -20.00 -5.32 10.70
CA MET A 107 -19.14 -4.60 9.74
C MET A 107 -19.90 -3.40 9.22
N GLN A 108 -19.46 -2.22 9.60
CA GLN A 108 -19.96 -0.96 9.06
C GLN A 108 -19.25 -0.66 7.73
N VAL A 109 -20.02 -0.34 6.71
CA VAL A 109 -19.53 -0.01 5.37
C VAL A 109 -19.71 1.49 5.16
N TYR A 110 -18.61 2.20 4.89
CA TYR A 110 -18.59 3.62 4.65
C TYR A 110 -18.31 3.94 3.17
N PRO A 111 -18.58 5.16 2.71
CA PRO A 111 -18.12 5.61 1.40
C PRO A 111 -16.60 5.45 1.27
N SER A 112 -16.14 5.11 0.07
CA SER A 112 -14.71 5.13 -0.24
C SER A 112 -14.30 6.51 -0.75
N HIS A 113 -13.17 7.00 -0.28
CA HIS A 113 -12.62 8.30 -0.68
C HIS A 113 -11.30 8.12 -1.43
N ARG A 114 -11.13 8.90 -2.50
CA ARG A 114 -9.91 8.95 -3.31
C ARG A 114 -9.50 10.40 -3.56
N ASP A 115 -9.45 11.16 -2.45
CA ASP A 115 -9.24 12.61 -2.49
C ASP A 115 -7.76 13.02 -2.47
N PHE A 116 -6.88 12.10 -2.11
CA PHE A 116 -5.46 12.40 -1.97
C PHE A 116 -4.72 12.30 -3.30
N ARG A 117 -3.75 13.18 -3.51
CA ARG A 117 -2.75 13.07 -4.56
C ARG A 117 -1.34 13.10 -3.99
N LEU A 118 -0.44 12.46 -4.69
CA LEU A 118 0.99 12.52 -4.41
C LEU A 118 1.59 13.81 -4.97
N ASP A 119 2.75 14.23 -4.45
CA ASP A 119 3.46 15.38 -4.98
C ASP A 119 4.06 15.09 -6.37
N ASP A 120 4.36 16.15 -7.11
CA ASP A 120 4.83 16.03 -8.49
C ASP A 120 6.18 15.32 -8.59
N ALA A 121 7.03 15.41 -7.58
CA ALA A 121 8.32 14.73 -7.56
C ALA A 121 8.17 13.21 -7.35
N VAL A 122 7.18 12.77 -6.57
CA VAL A 122 6.81 11.35 -6.50
C VAL A 122 6.28 10.86 -7.84
N CYS A 123 5.43 11.65 -8.48
CA CYS A 123 4.89 11.32 -9.79
C CYS A 123 5.97 11.23 -10.89
N GLN A 124 6.96 12.11 -10.85
CA GLN A 124 8.12 12.04 -11.75
C GLN A 124 8.96 10.78 -11.52
N ALA A 125 9.23 10.42 -10.26
CA ALA A 125 9.94 9.19 -9.94
C ALA A 125 9.13 7.94 -10.37
N ALA A 126 7.81 7.93 -10.20
CA ALA A 126 6.94 6.86 -10.66
C ALA A 126 6.98 6.69 -12.19
N ALA A 127 6.97 7.79 -12.95
CA ALA A 127 7.09 7.76 -14.41
C ALA A 127 8.45 7.19 -14.86
N GLN A 128 9.55 7.53 -14.18
CA GLN A 128 10.86 6.93 -14.44
C GLN A 128 10.87 5.44 -14.12
N ASN A 129 10.29 5.05 -13.01
CA ASN A 129 10.20 3.66 -12.59
C ASN A 129 9.37 2.81 -13.56
N ALA A 130 8.27 3.36 -14.10
CA ALA A 130 7.46 2.68 -15.12
C ALA A 130 8.25 2.29 -16.37
N VAL A 131 9.34 3.03 -16.67
CA VAL A 131 10.21 2.76 -17.82
C VAL A 131 11.38 1.84 -17.47
N HIS A 132 11.97 2.02 -16.28
CA HIS A 132 13.30 1.47 -15.99
C HIS A 132 13.34 0.41 -14.90
N ALA A 133 12.41 0.43 -13.93
CA ALA A 133 12.46 -0.48 -12.80
C ALA A 133 12.29 -1.94 -13.23
N VAL A 134 13.14 -2.82 -12.72
CA VAL A 134 13.06 -4.26 -12.95
C VAL A 134 13.37 -5.01 -11.66
N LEU A 135 12.83 -6.23 -11.54
CA LEU A 135 13.22 -7.13 -10.47
C LEU A 135 14.67 -7.61 -10.70
N THR A 136 15.41 -7.77 -9.62
CA THR A 136 16.71 -8.47 -9.66
C THR A 136 16.52 -9.94 -10.04
N THR A 137 17.56 -10.60 -10.49
CA THR A 137 17.53 -12.04 -10.72
C THR A 137 17.07 -12.77 -9.46
N GLY A 138 16.07 -13.65 -9.61
CA GLY A 138 15.41 -14.31 -8.48
C GLY A 138 14.37 -13.45 -7.74
N GLY A 139 14.15 -12.21 -8.14
CA GLY A 139 13.07 -11.36 -7.62
C GLY A 139 13.27 -10.82 -6.21
N MET A 140 14.47 -10.97 -5.63
CA MET A 140 14.77 -10.57 -4.25
C MET A 140 15.08 -9.07 -4.07
N GLY A 141 14.92 -8.26 -5.11
CA GLY A 141 15.15 -6.83 -5.07
C GLY A 141 14.64 -6.13 -6.32
N VAL A 142 14.80 -4.81 -6.34
CA VAL A 142 14.50 -3.94 -7.48
C VAL A 142 15.76 -3.20 -7.91
N THR A 143 15.95 -3.08 -9.20
CA THR A 143 17.09 -2.37 -9.80
C THR A 143 16.63 -1.51 -10.98
N HIS A 144 17.52 -0.66 -11.52
CA HIS A 144 17.29 0.27 -12.65
C HIS A 144 16.18 1.31 -12.44
N GLY A 145 15.50 1.30 -11.30
CA GLY A 145 14.56 2.35 -10.92
C GLY A 145 15.18 3.36 -9.98
N VAL A 146 14.38 4.34 -9.59
CA VAL A 146 14.79 5.43 -8.69
C VAL A 146 13.93 5.48 -7.43
N MET A 147 14.54 5.88 -6.30
CA MET A 147 13.85 6.12 -5.04
C MET A 147 12.91 7.33 -5.14
N GLY A 148 11.88 7.35 -4.33
CA GLY A 148 10.88 8.42 -4.27
C GLY A 148 9.49 8.02 -4.73
N ALA A 149 9.33 6.81 -5.29
CA ALA A 149 8.04 6.24 -5.67
C ALA A 149 8.09 4.71 -5.62
N PRO A 150 6.94 4.01 -5.55
CA PRO A 150 6.88 2.58 -5.81
C PRO A 150 7.46 2.22 -7.18
N PRO A 151 8.09 1.03 -7.31
CA PRO A 151 8.86 0.71 -8.51
C PRO A 151 8.00 0.37 -9.75
N PHE A 152 6.80 -0.19 -9.57
CA PHE A 152 6.03 -0.78 -10.67
C PHE A 152 4.62 -0.19 -10.77
N PRO A 153 4.43 1.00 -11.40
CA PRO A 153 3.09 1.55 -11.66
C PRO A 153 2.18 0.60 -12.46
N PHE A 154 2.78 -0.27 -13.30
CA PHE A 154 2.10 -1.31 -14.06
C PHE A 154 2.67 -2.68 -13.69
N PRO A 155 2.30 -3.24 -12.52
CA PRO A 155 2.84 -4.51 -12.08
C PRO A 155 2.33 -5.66 -12.95
N ALA A 156 3.23 -6.46 -13.52
CA ALA A 156 2.92 -7.63 -14.33
C ALA A 156 2.90 -8.93 -13.51
N SER A 157 3.29 -8.89 -12.24
CA SER A 157 3.34 -10.06 -11.37
C SER A 157 2.95 -9.74 -9.94
N GLY A 158 2.53 -10.78 -9.19
CA GLY A 158 2.27 -10.64 -7.75
C GLY A 158 3.52 -10.20 -6.96
N LEU A 159 4.71 -10.60 -7.40
CA LEU A 159 5.95 -10.20 -6.75
C LEU A 159 6.23 -8.70 -6.90
N GLU A 160 5.92 -8.12 -8.05
CA GLU A 160 6.01 -6.66 -8.26
C GLU A 160 5.02 -5.89 -7.39
N LEU A 161 3.81 -6.43 -7.18
CA LEU A 161 2.86 -5.86 -6.22
C LEU A 161 3.40 -5.91 -4.79
N VAL A 162 4.05 -6.99 -4.39
CA VAL A 162 4.72 -7.10 -3.09
C VAL A 162 5.78 -6.01 -2.95
N TRP A 163 6.63 -5.82 -3.95
CA TRP A 163 7.64 -4.77 -3.93
C TRP A 163 7.03 -3.36 -3.88
N ASN A 164 5.94 -3.10 -4.58
CA ASN A 164 5.21 -1.82 -4.46
C ASN A 164 4.73 -1.57 -3.03
N THR A 165 4.28 -2.61 -2.32
CA THR A 165 3.85 -2.51 -0.93
C THR A 165 5.03 -2.24 0.01
N LEU A 166 6.16 -2.93 -0.20
CA LEU A 166 7.36 -2.76 0.60
C LEU A 166 8.04 -1.40 0.38
N LEU A 167 8.06 -0.93 -0.86
CA LEU A 167 8.70 0.32 -1.28
C LEU A 167 7.70 1.47 -1.44
N THR A 168 6.58 1.41 -0.72
CA THR A 168 5.57 2.49 -0.76
C THR A 168 6.10 3.79 -0.17
N VAL A 169 5.64 4.91 -0.69
CA VAL A 169 5.94 6.24 -0.14
C VAL A 169 5.18 6.44 1.16
N ARG A 170 5.90 6.81 2.21
CA ARG A 170 5.40 7.06 3.56
C ARG A 170 6.25 8.16 4.22
N ALA A 171 6.08 8.40 5.51
CA ALA A 171 7.00 9.26 6.24
C ALA A 171 8.44 8.74 6.10
N ALA A 172 9.40 9.64 5.81
CA ALA A 172 10.81 9.27 5.72
C ALA A 172 11.34 8.78 7.06
N TRP A 173 10.87 9.39 8.14
CA TRP A 173 11.18 9.03 9.52
C TRP A 173 9.91 8.85 10.30
N ASP A 174 9.83 7.81 11.10
CA ASP A 174 8.73 7.60 12.03
C ASP A 174 9.24 7.19 13.41
N LEU A 175 8.55 7.64 14.43
CA LEU A 175 8.71 7.25 15.82
C LEU A 175 7.33 6.93 16.38
N ARG A 176 7.17 5.74 16.92
CA ARG A 176 5.89 5.28 17.46
C ARG A 176 6.10 4.61 18.81
N ASP A 177 5.30 5.01 19.79
CA ASP A 177 5.09 4.23 21.00
C ASP A 177 3.82 3.40 20.78
N THR A 178 3.92 2.09 20.98
CA THR A 178 2.87 1.14 20.65
C THR A 178 2.61 0.23 21.84
N ASP A 179 1.34 0.13 22.22
CA ASP A 179 0.88 -0.90 23.13
C ASP A 179 0.57 -2.16 22.32
N VAL A 180 1.16 -3.27 22.69
CA VAL A 180 0.95 -4.57 22.04
C VAL A 180 0.19 -5.46 23.00
N MET A 181 -0.91 -6.03 22.54
CA MET A 181 -1.68 -6.98 23.32
C MET A 181 -1.80 -8.29 22.54
N VAL A 182 -1.38 -9.37 23.17
CA VAL A 182 -1.57 -10.74 22.67
C VAL A 182 -2.69 -11.37 23.46
N VAL A 183 -3.75 -11.78 22.79
CA VAL A 183 -4.89 -12.48 23.39
C VAL A 183 -4.80 -13.96 23.03
N TYR A 184 -4.70 -14.81 24.03
CA TYR A 184 -4.63 -16.25 23.85
C TYR A 184 -6.02 -16.88 23.74
N PRO A 185 -6.16 -18.09 23.14
CA PRO A 185 -7.45 -18.76 22.99
C PRO A 185 -8.18 -19.05 24.31
N ASN A 186 -7.45 -19.18 25.43
CA ASN A 186 -8.00 -19.36 26.78
C ASN A 186 -8.47 -18.05 27.43
N GLY A 187 -8.39 -16.90 26.72
CA GLY A 187 -8.78 -15.60 27.24
C GLY A 187 -7.70 -14.87 28.06
N THR A 188 -6.55 -15.47 28.30
CA THR A 188 -5.44 -14.75 28.92
C THR A 188 -4.87 -13.71 27.98
N MET A 189 -4.34 -12.63 28.53
CA MET A 189 -3.74 -11.52 27.77
C MET A 189 -2.33 -11.26 28.26
N MET A 190 -1.45 -10.97 27.31
CA MET A 190 -0.12 -10.45 27.58
C MET A 190 -0.02 -9.07 26.93
N GLN A 191 0.36 -8.09 27.72
CA GLN A 191 0.55 -6.70 27.26
C GLN A 191 2.02 -6.35 27.29
N GLY A 192 2.47 -5.60 26.31
CA GLY A 192 3.81 -5.07 26.24
C GLY A 192 3.82 -3.68 25.63
N TRP A 193 4.82 -2.90 25.95
CA TRP A 193 5.04 -1.56 25.41
C TRP A 193 6.32 -1.57 24.62
N GLN A 194 6.29 -0.94 23.44
CA GLN A 194 7.46 -0.86 22.59
C GLN A 194 7.54 0.51 21.92
N ARG A 195 8.76 0.96 21.73
CA ARG A 195 9.09 2.12 20.89
C ARG A 195 9.70 1.63 19.60
N LEU A 196 9.13 2.03 18.50
CA LEU A 196 9.64 1.73 17.16
C LEU A 196 10.09 3.04 16.51
N TRP A 197 11.23 2.98 15.87
CA TRP A 197 11.68 4.06 14.98
C TRP A 197 12.10 3.48 13.65
N GLY A 198 11.80 4.20 12.59
CA GLY A 198 12.05 3.78 11.24
C GLY A 198 12.62 4.88 10.37
N TRP A 199 13.42 4.49 9.42
CA TRP A 199 13.88 5.34 8.33
C TRP A 199 13.58 4.64 7.02
N SER A 200 12.66 5.23 6.25
CA SER A 200 12.31 4.79 4.91
C SER A 200 13.17 5.53 3.88
N ARG A 201 14.21 4.88 3.37
CA ARG A 201 15.09 5.46 2.36
C ARG A 201 14.34 5.83 1.07
N VAL A 202 13.39 4.98 0.66
CA VAL A 202 12.57 5.23 -0.54
C VAL A 202 11.73 6.49 -0.43
N SER A 203 11.38 6.89 0.79
CA SER A 203 10.56 8.07 1.07
C SER A 203 11.40 9.30 1.46
N ASP A 204 12.71 9.14 1.66
CA ASP A 204 13.59 10.24 2.06
C ASP A 204 13.74 11.25 0.91
N PRO A 205 13.31 12.51 1.08
CA PRO A 205 13.42 13.53 0.05
C PRO A 205 14.86 13.74 -0.46
N ARG A 206 15.88 13.50 0.39
CA ARG A 206 17.30 13.64 0.05
C ARG A 206 17.79 12.54 -0.90
N LEU A 207 17.08 11.41 -0.96
CA LEU A 207 17.40 10.24 -1.79
C LEU A 207 16.51 10.13 -3.03
N ARG A 208 15.51 10.99 -3.14
CA ARG A 208 14.58 11.00 -4.28
C ARG A 208 15.33 11.12 -5.60
N GLY A 209 14.96 10.31 -6.58
CA GLY A 209 15.63 10.28 -7.88
C GLY A 209 16.96 9.53 -7.93
N LYS A 210 17.51 9.11 -6.78
CA LYS A 210 18.71 8.27 -6.77
C LYS A 210 18.35 6.83 -7.08
N PRO A 211 19.23 6.06 -7.75
CA PRO A 211 18.97 4.66 -8.08
C PRO A 211 18.67 3.81 -6.85
N TYR A 212 17.86 2.78 -7.03
CA TYR A 212 17.78 1.69 -6.07
C TYR A 212 19.15 0.98 -6.03
N GLU A 213 19.71 0.82 -4.85
CA GLU A 213 21.01 0.16 -4.64
C GLU A 213 20.89 -1.34 -4.34
N GLY A 214 19.77 -1.96 -4.71
CA GLY A 214 19.54 -3.40 -4.52
C GLY A 214 19.36 -3.85 -3.07
N HIS A 215 19.33 -2.95 -2.09
CA HIS A 215 19.25 -3.26 -0.68
C HIS A 215 18.01 -2.69 -0.02
N SER A 216 17.74 -3.21 1.18
CA SER A 216 16.66 -2.77 2.06
C SER A 216 16.49 -1.26 2.08
N SER A 217 15.32 -0.83 1.72
CA SER A 217 14.95 0.60 1.68
C SER A 217 14.36 1.09 2.99
N VAL A 218 14.29 0.24 4.00
CA VAL A 218 13.77 0.58 5.35
C VAL A 218 14.74 0.07 6.40
N ILE A 219 15.12 0.95 7.32
CA ILE A 219 15.86 0.61 8.53
C ILE A 219 14.92 0.83 9.71
N MET A 220 14.79 -0.15 10.57
CA MET A 220 13.90 -0.09 11.74
C MET A 220 14.62 -0.55 12.99
N GLY A 221 14.36 0.15 14.08
CA GLY A 221 14.79 -0.25 15.41
C GLY A 221 13.57 -0.42 16.33
N ILE A 222 13.68 -1.33 17.29
CA ILE A 222 12.64 -1.62 18.27
C ILE A 222 13.28 -1.62 19.65
N ALA A 223 12.71 -0.88 20.59
CA ALA A 223 13.05 -0.97 22.01
C ALA A 223 11.79 -1.38 22.79
N LEU A 224 11.94 -2.36 23.67
CA LEU A 224 10.91 -2.67 24.66
C LEU A 224 10.95 -1.60 25.74
N LEU A 225 9.79 -1.08 26.09
CA LEU A 225 9.66 -0.10 27.17
C LEU A 225 9.35 -0.83 28.48
N PRO A 226 9.78 -0.29 29.65
CA PRO A 226 9.36 -0.83 30.94
C PRO A 226 7.85 -0.71 31.11
N GLU A 227 7.30 -1.53 31.98
CA GLU A 227 5.88 -1.41 32.38
C GLU A 227 5.59 0.00 32.86
N ARG A 228 4.38 0.50 32.47
CA ARG A 228 3.87 1.80 32.89
C ARG A 228 3.03 1.68 34.12
#